data_28c656e7576541442a6f7578faa8dbbe
#
_entry.id   28c656e7576541442a6f7578faa8dbbe
#
_cell.length_a   1.000
_cell.length_b   1.000
_cell.length_c   1.000
_cell.angle_alpha   90.00
_cell.angle_beta   90.00
_cell.angle_gamma   90.00
#
_symmetry.space_group_name_H-M   'P 1'
#
loop_
_entity.id
_entity.type
_entity.pdbx_description
1 polymer ?
#
loop_
_entity_poly.entity_id
_entity_poly.type
_entity_poly.pdbx_seq_one_letter_code
_entity_poly.pdbx_strand_id
1 'polypeptide(L)'
;MSVFLLTSQRNAMRALASQGIFATDCHAQVCSIIAQHLSPAHAALIAEPQHDPGQQRIDWYAGVNGTATPVSALPAEEAERLRARAGELARDILHLSEQWGKDAQSREALAGQMLALVLQHPHEDDLWSVDGQPVLVNWGFAPGAVGAMPQDLSRMGGAIPVAAAVAPVAAA
;
A
#
# COMPACT_ATOMS: atom_id res chain seq x y z
N MET A 1 -4.23 -17.49 9.73
CA MET A 1 -3.79 -18.12 8.48
C MET A 1 -3.64 -17.11 7.39
N SER A 2 -2.71 -17.33 6.49
CA SER A 2 -2.44 -16.40 5.40
C SER A 2 -3.04 -16.91 4.10
N VAL A 3 -3.51 -15.98 3.27
CA VAL A 3 -4.07 -16.31 1.97
C VAL A 3 -3.10 -15.85 0.90
N PHE A 4 -2.69 -16.75 0.03
CA PHE A 4 -1.81 -16.41 -1.08
C PHE A 4 -2.55 -15.51 -2.08
N LEU A 5 -1.88 -14.45 -2.54
CA LEU A 5 -2.44 -13.51 -3.50
C LEU A 5 -1.79 -13.64 -4.87
N LEU A 6 -0.50 -13.39 -4.95
CA LEU A 6 0.20 -13.48 -6.22
C LEU A 6 1.70 -13.57 -6.03
N THR A 7 2.40 -13.95 -7.10
CA THR A 7 3.87 -13.94 -7.16
C THR A 7 4.31 -12.82 -8.09
N SER A 8 5.22 -11.98 -7.63
CA SER A 8 5.78 -10.89 -8.43
C SER A 8 7.24 -11.17 -8.77
N GLN A 9 7.67 -10.72 -9.95
CA GLN A 9 9.06 -10.76 -10.34
C GLN A 9 9.76 -9.51 -9.83
N ARG A 10 10.73 -9.69 -8.98
CA ARG A 10 11.40 -8.57 -8.33
C ARG A 10 12.16 -7.69 -9.33
N ASN A 11 12.74 -8.29 -10.37
CA ASN A 11 13.48 -7.54 -11.36
C ASN A 11 12.60 -6.72 -12.31
N ALA A 12 11.30 -6.93 -12.28
CA ALA A 12 10.36 -6.13 -13.06
C ALA A 12 9.99 -4.84 -12.36
N MET A 13 10.46 -4.66 -11.12
CA MET A 13 10.13 -3.51 -10.29
C MET A 13 11.39 -2.93 -9.67
N ARG A 14 11.30 -1.68 -9.22
CA ARG A 14 12.42 -0.98 -8.59
C ARG A 14 12.12 -0.82 -7.10
N ALA A 15 12.93 -1.45 -6.24
CA ALA A 15 12.72 -1.42 -4.80
C ALA A 15 12.95 -0.02 -4.24
N LEU A 16 12.04 0.43 -3.39
CA LEU A 16 12.16 1.71 -2.70
C LEU A 16 12.83 1.51 -1.34
N ALA A 17 13.63 2.47 -0.95
CA ALA A 17 14.40 2.38 0.29
C ALA A 17 14.52 3.75 0.93
N SER A 18 14.77 3.74 2.23
CA SER A 18 15.15 4.94 2.96
C SER A 18 16.37 4.60 3.80
N GLN A 19 17.40 5.45 3.73
CA GLN A 19 18.65 5.25 4.45
C GLN A 19 19.26 3.87 4.21
N GLY A 20 19.15 3.39 2.96
CA GLY A 20 19.72 2.11 2.59
C GLY A 20 18.91 0.88 2.98
N ILE A 21 17.74 1.07 3.60
CA ILE A 21 16.89 -0.02 4.04
C ILE A 21 15.68 -0.12 3.11
N PHE A 22 15.46 -1.30 2.54
CA PHE A 22 14.32 -1.51 1.66
C PHE A 22 13.03 -1.62 2.47
N ALA A 23 11.97 -1.00 1.94
CA ALA A 23 10.68 -0.99 2.64
C ALA A 23 10.16 -2.40 2.91
N THR A 24 10.32 -3.31 1.97
CA THR A 24 9.83 -4.68 2.12
C THR A 24 10.54 -5.47 3.22
N ASP A 25 11.72 -5.04 3.64
CA ASP A 25 12.44 -5.69 4.74
C ASP A 25 11.90 -5.27 6.10
N CYS A 26 11.00 -4.30 6.13
CA CYS A 26 10.45 -3.74 7.37
C CYS A 26 9.01 -4.16 7.63
N HIS A 27 8.48 -5.13 6.92
CA HIS A 27 7.06 -5.51 6.99
C HIS A 27 6.58 -5.74 8.43
N ALA A 28 7.28 -6.58 9.18
CA ALA A 28 6.85 -6.93 10.54
C ALA A 28 6.79 -5.70 11.45
N GLN A 29 7.80 -4.84 11.36
CA GLN A 29 7.86 -3.63 12.16
C GLN A 29 6.74 -2.66 11.77
N VAL A 30 6.58 -2.44 10.48
CA VAL A 30 5.57 -1.52 9.97
C VAL A 30 4.18 -1.97 10.38
N CYS A 31 3.87 -3.25 10.20
CA CYS A 31 2.56 -3.78 10.56
C CYS A 31 2.30 -3.69 12.05
N SER A 32 3.34 -3.93 12.87
CA SER A 32 3.21 -3.81 14.32
C SER A 32 2.87 -2.37 14.71
N ILE A 33 3.56 -1.40 14.14
CA ILE A 33 3.32 0.01 14.40
C ILE A 33 1.91 0.40 13.99
N ILE A 34 1.50 0.00 12.81
CA ILE A 34 0.17 0.32 12.29
C ILE A 34 -0.91 -0.28 13.19
N ALA A 35 -0.76 -1.54 13.57
CA ALA A 35 -1.75 -2.20 14.41
C ALA A 35 -1.87 -1.55 15.79
N GLN A 36 -0.74 -1.13 16.36
CA GLN A 36 -0.72 -0.50 17.67
C GLN A 36 -1.31 0.91 17.68
N HIS A 37 -1.02 1.68 16.65
CA HIS A 37 -1.39 3.10 16.61
C HIS A 37 -2.67 3.39 15.85
N LEU A 38 -3.12 2.48 15.00
CA LEU A 38 -4.35 2.62 14.23
C LEU A 38 -5.28 1.45 14.50
N SER A 39 -5.23 0.40 13.69
CA SER A 39 -6.09 -0.77 13.91
C SER A 39 -5.56 -2.00 13.16
N PRO A 40 -6.06 -3.21 13.50
CA PRO A 40 -5.75 -4.39 12.73
C PRO A 40 -6.15 -4.28 11.25
N ALA A 41 -7.25 -3.61 10.95
CA ALA A 41 -7.68 -3.42 9.56
C ALA A 41 -6.69 -2.58 8.77
N HIS A 42 -6.09 -1.57 9.40
CA HIS A 42 -5.04 -0.78 8.77
C HIS A 42 -3.80 -1.64 8.50
N ALA A 43 -3.40 -2.47 9.45
CA ALA A 43 -2.24 -3.34 9.27
C ALA A 43 -2.51 -4.39 8.18
N ALA A 44 -3.74 -4.89 8.10
CA ALA A 44 -4.12 -5.88 7.09
C ALA A 44 -4.09 -5.33 5.66
N LEU A 45 -4.07 -4.01 5.50
CA LEU A 45 -3.93 -3.38 4.19
C LEU A 45 -2.62 -3.76 3.52
N ILE A 46 -1.59 -4.07 4.31
CA ILE A 46 -0.23 -4.30 3.80
C ILE A 46 0.02 -5.80 3.72
N ALA A 47 0.10 -6.33 2.51
CA ALA A 47 0.33 -7.76 2.29
C ALA A 47 1.71 -8.18 2.80
N GLU A 48 1.83 -9.43 3.22
CA GLU A 48 3.11 -9.98 3.68
C GLU A 48 3.94 -10.44 2.49
N PRO A 49 5.17 -9.92 2.32
CA PRO A 49 6.05 -10.38 1.27
C PRO A 49 6.89 -11.56 1.76
N GLN A 50 6.97 -12.61 0.96
CA GLN A 50 7.89 -13.72 1.20
C GLN A 50 8.82 -13.82 0.02
N HIS A 51 10.10 -13.56 0.26
CA HIS A 51 11.12 -13.59 -0.78
C HIS A 51 11.62 -15.01 -0.99
N ASP A 52 11.84 -15.39 -2.23
CA ASP A 52 12.48 -16.67 -2.51
C ASP A 52 13.97 -16.60 -2.15
N PRO A 53 14.64 -17.74 -1.97
CA PRO A 53 16.07 -17.74 -1.60
C PRO A 53 16.95 -16.96 -2.56
N GLY A 54 16.62 -16.94 -3.85
CA GLY A 54 17.38 -16.19 -4.84
C GLY A 54 17.04 -14.72 -4.90
N GLN A 55 16.08 -14.25 -4.11
CA GLN A 55 15.65 -12.86 -4.09
C GLN A 55 15.11 -12.37 -5.44
N GLN A 56 14.59 -13.27 -6.27
CA GLN A 56 14.10 -12.92 -7.60
C GLN A 56 12.58 -12.81 -7.65
N ARG A 57 11.89 -13.49 -6.75
CA ARG A 57 10.43 -13.48 -6.70
C ARG A 57 9.97 -13.12 -5.31
N ILE A 58 8.77 -12.59 -5.25
CA ILE A 58 8.10 -12.31 -3.99
C ILE A 58 6.72 -12.92 -4.06
N ASP A 59 6.40 -13.77 -3.10
CA ASP A 59 5.05 -14.29 -2.93
C ASP A 59 4.35 -13.40 -1.91
N TRP A 60 3.18 -12.89 -2.29
CA TRP A 60 2.42 -11.98 -1.44
C TRP A 60 1.26 -12.70 -0.78
N TYR A 61 1.10 -12.49 0.50
CA TYR A 61 0.05 -13.11 1.30
C TYR A 61 -0.77 -12.07 2.06
N ALA A 62 -2.07 -12.30 2.14
CA ALA A 62 -2.94 -11.50 3.00
C ALA A 62 -2.87 -12.04 4.42
N GLY A 63 -2.87 -11.14 5.39
CA GLY A 63 -2.88 -11.52 6.80
C GLY A 63 -4.27 -11.83 7.35
N VAL A 64 -5.28 -11.84 6.48
CA VAL A 64 -6.66 -12.16 6.88
C VAL A 64 -7.17 -13.33 6.04
N ASN A 65 -8.15 -14.05 6.58
CA ASN A 65 -8.76 -15.15 5.88
C ASN A 65 -9.90 -14.66 4.99
N GLY A 66 -10.16 -15.40 3.93
CA GLY A 66 -11.28 -15.09 3.05
C GLY A 66 -10.96 -15.41 1.60
N THR A 67 -11.88 -15.05 0.73
CA THR A 67 -11.72 -15.22 -0.71
C THR A 67 -11.00 -14.01 -1.27
N ALA A 68 -9.87 -14.23 -1.92
CA ALA A 68 -9.05 -13.18 -2.50
C ALA A 68 -9.44 -12.93 -3.95
N THR A 69 -9.69 -11.67 -4.29
CA THR A 69 -10.06 -11.26 -5.65
C THR A 69 -9.30 -9.98 -5.99
N PRO A 70 -8.58 -9.95 -7.13
CA PRO A 70 -7.92 -8.70 -7.52
C PRO A 70 -8.95 -7.64 -7.88
N VAL A 71 -8.61 -6.39 -7.66
CA VAL A 71 -9.53 -5.28 -7.92
C VAL A 71 -10.02 -5.27 -9.37
N SER A 72 -9.17 -5.69 -10.29
CA SER A 72 -9.53 -5.73 -11.72
C SER A 72 -10.60 -6.76 -12.04
N ALA A 73 -10.83 -7.73 -11.16
CA ALA A 73 -11.84 -8.76 -11.37
C ALA A 73 -13.14 -8.47 -10.63
N LEU A 74 -13.22 -7.37 -9.89
CA LEU A 74 -14.42 -7.00 -9.17
C LEU A 74 -15.40 -6.24 -10.06
N PRO A 75 -16.72 -6.33 -9.78
CA PRO A 75 -17.67 -5.42 -10.41
C PRO A 75 -17.31 -3.98 -10.11
N ALA A 76 -17.65 -3.07 -11.02
CA ALA A 76 -17.23 -1.68 -10.92
C ALA A 76 -17.56 -1.02 -9.58
N GLU A 77 -18.77 -1.24 -9.08
CA GLU A 77 -19.17 -0.64 -7.81
C GLU A 77 -18.36 -1.18 -6.63
N GLU A 78 -18.08 -2.48 -6.63
CA GLU A 78 -17.28 -3.09 -5.58
C GLU A 78 -15.84 -2.60 -5.66
N ALA A 79 -15.31 -2.48 -6.87
CA ALA A 79 -13.96 -1.98 -7.06
C ALA A 79 -13.84 -0.54 -6.55
N GLU A 80 -14.83 0.30 -6.81
CA GLU A 80 -14.83 1.67 -6.31
C GLU A 80 -14.87 1.73 -4.78
N ARG A 81 -15.72 0.91 -4.16
CA ARG A 81 -15.79 0.86 -2.70
C ARG A 81 -14.48 0.38 -2.11
N LEU A 82 -13.87 -0.61 -2.74
CA LEU A 82 -12.59 -1.13 -2.28
C LEU A 82 -11.50 -0.06 -2.35
N ARG A 83 -11.42 0.65 -3.47
CA ARG A 83 -10.45 1.72 -3.64
C ARG A 83 -10.68 2.86 -2.65
N ALA A 84 -11.93 3.22 -2.41
CA ALA A 84 -12.25 4.27 -1.44
C ALA A 84 -11.83 3.86 -0.05
N ARG A 85 -12.11 2.62 0.33
CA ARG A 85 -11.71 2.12 1.66
C ARG A 85 -10.19 2.03 1.79
N ALA A 86 -9.52 1.53 0.76
CA ALA A 86 -8.06 1.48 0.75
C ALA A 86 -7.45 2.86 0.90
N GLY A 87 -7.99 3.84 0.18
CA GLY A 87 -7.53 5.22 0.28
C GLY A 87 -7.72 5.80 1.68
N GLU A 88 -8.85 5.53 2.31
CA GLU A 88 -9.09 5.98 3.69
C GLU A 88 -8.05 5.41 4.66
N LEU A 89 -7.84 4.10 4.60
CA LEU A 89 -6.86 3.44 5.47
C LEU A 89 -5.46 3.98 5.21
N ALA A 90 -5.13 4.17 3.94
CA ALA A 90 -3.82 4.68 3.56
C ALA A 90 -3.58 6.11 4.03
N ARG A 91 -4.61 6.95 3.98
CA ARG A 91 -4.48 8.32 4.47
C ARG A 91 -4.23 8.38 5.98
N ASP A 92 -4.85 7.47 6.73
CA ASP A 92 -4.58 7.38 8.16
C ASP A 92 -3.13 6.97 8.41
N ILE A 93 -2.61 6.03 7.61
CA ILE A 93 -1.21 5.61 7.72
C ILE A 93 -0.27 6.76 7.33
N LEU A 94 -0.61 7.50 6.29
CA LEU A 94 0.19 8.64 5.86
C LEU A 94 0.24 9.71 6.96
N HIS A 95 -0.90 9.95 7.60
CA HIS A 95 -0.96 10.92 8.71
C HIS A 95 -0.05 10.48 9.86
N LEU A 96 -0.06 9.20 10.20
CA LEU A 96 0.84 8.66 11.21
C LEU A 96 2.30 8.83 10.79
N SER A 97 2.60 8.57 9.52
CA SER A 97 3.93 8.77 8.94
C SER A 97 4.40 10.21 9.13
N GLU A 98 3.51 11.17 8.84
CA GLU A 98 3.84 12.59 8.97
C GLU A 98 4.10 12.99 10.42
N GLN A 99 3.31 12.46 11.34
CA GLN A 99 3.52 12.74 12.76
C GLN A 99 4.87 12.22 13.24
N TRP A 100 5.24 11.02 12.82
CA TRP A 100 6.50 10.41 13.24
C TRP A 100 7.71 10.98 12.53
N GLY A 101 7.51 11.58 11.37
CA GLY A 101 8.59 12.19 10.61
C GLY A 101 8.93 13.63 11.00
N LYS A 102 8.17 14.23 11.91
CA LYS A 102 8.37 15.65 12.26
C LYS A 102 9.73 15.95 12.86
N ASP A 103 10.28 15.02 13.62
CA ASP A 103 11.61 15.19 14.20
C ASP A 103 12.58 14.25 13.49
N ALA A 104 13.33 14.80 12.57
CA ALA A 104 14.27 14.02 11.76
C ALA A 104 15.40 13.40 12.59
N GLN A 105 15.59 13.85 13.83
CA GLN A 105 16.62 13.30 14.71
C GLN A 105 16.08 12.16 15.58
N SER A 106 14.77 11.94 15.58
CA SER A 106 14.17 10.94 16.45
C SER A 106 14.33 9.53 15.87
N ARG A 107 14.18 8.54 16.74
CA ARG A 107 14.16 7.14 16.32
C ARG A 107 12.99 6.84 15.41
N GLU A 108 11.90 7.54 15.61
CA GLU A 108 10.67 7.33 14.84
C GLU A 108 10.75 7.90 13.43
N ALA A 109 11.76 8.72 13.14
CA ALA A 109 11.85 9.32 11.82
C ALA A 109 11.99 8.30 10.70
N LEU A 110 12.82 7.28 10.89
CA LEU A 110 12.98 6.23 9.89
C LEU A 110 11.69 5.42 9.75
N ALA A 111 11.05 5.10 10.87
CA ALA A 111 9.77 4.39 10.85
C ALA A 111 8.72 5.21 10.12
N GLY A 112 8.69 6.53 10.33
CA GLY A 112 7.78 7.41 9.61
C GLY A 112 8.03 7.37 8.10
N GLN A 113 9.29 7.38 7.69
CA GLN A 113 9.65 7.27 6.28
C GLN A 113 9.19 5.92 5.70
N MET A 114 9.36 4.84 6.44
CA MET A 114 8.90 3.52 5.99
C MET A 114 7.39 3.45 5.87
N LEU A 115 6.64 4.08 6.78
CA LEU A 115 5.19 4.13 6.69
C LEU A 115 4.72 4.81 5.39
N ALA A 116 5.44 5.81 4.94
CA ALA A 116 5.14 6.46 3.67
C ALA A 116 5.48 5.55 2.48
N LEU A 117 6.60 4.84 2.56
CA LEU A 117 7.04 3.98 1.46
C LEU A 117 6.14 2.77 1.25
N VAL A 118 5.53 2.23 2.31
CA VAL A 118 4.64 1.08 2.16
C VAL A 118 3.34 1.43 1.44
N LEU A 119 3.06 2.70 1.24
CA LEU A 119 1.90 3.15 0.47
C LEU A 119 2.21 3.31 -1.02
N GLN A 120 3.47 3.20 -1.41
CA GLN A 120 3.90 3.32 -2.80
C GLN A 120 3.83 1.96 -3.48
N HIS A 121 3.29 1.93 -4.70
CA HIS A 121 3.18 0.69 -5.46
C HIS A 121 3.26 1.00 -6.97
N PRO A 122 3.64 0.01 -7.81
CA PRO A 122 3.92 0.30 -9.22
C PRO A 122 2.69 0.31 -10.13
N HIS A 123 1.64 -0.44 -9.82
CA HIS A 123 0.54 -0.64 -10.77
C HIS A 123 -0.82 -0.37 -10.16
N GLU A 124 -1.78 0.03 -10.98
CA GLU A 124 -3.15 0.27 -10.53
C GLU A 124 -3.81 -0.98 -9.97
N ASP A 125 -3.42 -2.14 -10.46
CA ASP A 125 -4.05 -3.42 -10.10
C ASP A 125 -3.41 -4.09 -8.89
N ASP A 126 -2.57 -3.38 -8.15
CA ASP A 126 -1.91 -3.95 -6.98
C ASP A 126 -2.83 -4.13 -5.77
N LEU A 127 -4.07 -3.71 -5.89
CA LEU A 127 -5.05 -3.81 -4.81
C LEU A 127 -5.90 -5.07 -4.95
N TRP A 128 -6.08 -5.78 -3.85
CA TRP A 128 -6.88 -7.00 -3.77
C TRP A 128 -7.97 -6.84 -2.71
N SER A 129 -9.04 -7.60 -2.87
CA SER A 129 -10.08 -7.73 -1.87
C SER A 129 -10.00 -9.12 -1.25
N VAL A 130 -9.96 -9.20 0.07
CA VAL A 130 -10.12 -10.47 0.77
C VAL A 130 -11.40 -10.32 1.59
N ASP A 131 -12.50 -10.80 1.02
CA ASP A 131 -13.85 -10.63 1.59
C ASP A 131 -14.15 -9.18 1.98
N GLY A 132 -13.77 -8.25 1.11
CA GLY A 132 -14.02 -6.82 1.33
C GLY A 132 -12.90 -6.07 2.04
N GLN A 133 -11.96 -6.76 2.65
CA GLN A 133 -10.78 -6.11 3.23
C GLN A 133 -9.79 -5.78 2.11
N PRO A 134 -9.44 -4.49 1.93
CA PRO A 134 -8.42 -4.16 0.93
C PRO A 134 -7.03 -4.61 1.38
N VAL A 135 -6.28 -5.17 0.45
CA VAL A 135 -4.91 -5.64 0.68
C VAL A 135 -4.05 -5.21 -0.50
N LEU A 136 -2.97 -4.52 -0.21
CA LEU A 136 -2.05 -4.01 -1.23
C LEU A 136 -0.85 -4.93 -1.40
N VAL A 137 -0.60 -5.35 -2.63
CA VAL A 137 0.61 -6.10 -2.99
C VAL A 137 1.59 -5.15 -3.70
N ASN A 138 2.80 -5.60 -3.92
CA ASN A 138 3.87 -4.83 -4.59
C ASN A 138 4.18 -3.49 -3.94
N TRP A 139 3.75 -3.29 -2.70
CA TRP A 139 4.08 -2.06 -1.99
C TRP A 139 5.59 -1.98 -1.74
N GLY A 140 6.08 -0.77 -1.65
CA GLY A 140 7.52 -0.55 -1.48
C GLY A 140 8.30 -0.67 -2.78
N PHE A 141 7.61 -0.65 -3.92
CA PHE A 141 8.24 -0.70 -5.23
C PHE A 141 7.70 0.39 -6.14
N ALA A 142 8.53 0.80 -7.10
CA ALA A 142 8.15 1.63 -8.21
C ALA A 142 8.19 0.78 -9.48
N PRO A 143 7.57 1.25 -10.59
CA PRO A 143 7.72 0.55 -11.87
C PRO A 143 9.18 0.43 -12.25
N GLY A 144 9.52 -0.65 -12.96
CA GLY A 144 10.91 -0.93 -13.33
C GLY A 144 11.48 0.01 -14.38
N ALA A 145 10.65 0.67 -15.16
CA ALA A 145 11.13 1.56 -16.20
C ALA A 145 11.85 2.77 -15.61
N VAL A 146 12.93 3.18 -16.24
CA VAL A 146 13.72 4.32 -15.78
C VAL A 146 12.85 5.58 -15.74
N GLY A 147 12.86 6.25 -14.59
CA GLY A 147 12.09 7.48 -14.42
C GLY A 147 10.60 7.29 -14.12
N ALA A 148 10.10 6.07 -14.17
CA ALA A 148 8.70 5.81 -13.85
C ALA A 148 8.46 5.99 -12.35
N MET A 149 7.39 6.71 -12.03
CA MET A 149 7.06 7.02 -10.65
C MET A 149 6.07 6.01 -10.08
N PRO A 150 6.18 5.67 -8.80
CA PRO A 150 5.18 4.82 -8.16
C PRO A 150 3.88 5.57 -7.97
N GLN A 151 2.82 4.82 -7.77
CA GLN A 151 1.54 5.36 -7.35
C GLN A 151 1.50 5.40 -5.81
N ASP A 152 0.68 6.29 -5.29
CA ASP A 152 0.52 6.45 -3.84
C ASP A 152 -0.90 6.06 -3.45
N LEU A 153 -1.03 5.03 -2.64
CA LEU A 153 -2.33 4.50 -2.24
C LEU A 153 -3.18 5.54 -1.49
N SER A 154 -2.54 6.47 -0.78
CA SER A 154 -3.27 7.49 -0.05
C SER A 154 -4.05 8.44 -0.95
N ARG A 155 -3.74 8.46 -2.24
CA ARG A 155 -4.46 9.25 -3.22
C ARG A 155 -5.59 8.49 -3.89
N MET A 156 -5.72 7.20 -3.59
CA MET A 156 -6.73 6.38 -4.22
C MET A 156 -8.11 6.71 -3.67
N GLY A 157 -9.06 6.81 -4.56
CA GLY A 157 -10.46 6.98 -4.20
C GLY A 157 -10.86 8.41 -3.88
N GLY A 158 -10.60 8.85 -2.71
CA GLY A 158 -11.26 9.99 -2.12
C GLY A 158 -11.07 11.37 -2.70
N ALA A 159 -9.89 11.70 -3.15
CA ALA A 159 -9.63 13.09 -3.52
C ALA A 159 -10.26 13.52 -4.81
N ILE A 160 -10.36 12.60 -5.72
CA ILE A 160 -10.84 12.91 -7.04
C ILE A 160 -12.27 13.40 -7.08
N PRO A 161 -13.16 12.78 -6.38
CA PRO A 161 -14.54 13.24 -6.41
C PRO A 161 -14.66 14.69 -6.02
N VAL A 162 -13.84 15.10 -5.12
CA VAL A 162 -13.87 16.47 -4.70
C VAL A 162 -13.43 17.37 -5.82
N ALA A 163 -12.35 17.01 -6.43
CA ALA A 163 -11.85 17.79 -7.53
C ALA A 163 -12.84 17.83 -8.67
N ALA A 164 -13.39 16.70 -8.97
CA ALA A 164 -14.35 16.62 -10.02
C ALA A 164 -15.59 17.43 -9.69
N ALA A 165 -15.98 17.39 -8.50
CA ALA A 165 -17.12 18.16 -8.09
C ALA A 165 -16.84 19.64 -8.20
N VAL A 166 -15.66 20.01 -7.91
CA VAL A 166 -15.30 21.40 -7.97
C VAL A 166 -15.25 21.89 -9.39
N ALA A 167 -14.61 21.14 -10.21
CA ALA A 167 -14.45 21.55 -11.57
C ALA A 167 -15.76 21.89 -12.25
N PRO A 168 -16.72 21.03 -12.17
CA PRO A 168 -17.94 21.34 -12.85
C PRO A 168 -18.68 22.49 -12.25
N VAL A 169 -18.51 22.62 -11.03
CA VAL A 169 -19.11 23.74 -10.44
C VAL A 169 -18.75 24.95 -11.17
N ALA A 170 -17.60 24.97 -11.60
CA ALA A 170 -17.17 26.09 -12.37
C ALA A 170 -18.11 26.31 -13.51
N ALA A 171 -18.67 25.31 -13.99
CA ALA A 171 -19.53 25.44 -15.11
C ALA A 171 -20.79 26.25 -14.82
N ALA A 172 -21.05 26.42 -13.65
CA ALA A 172 -22.24 27.17 -13.31
C ALA A 172 -22.09 28.65 -13.64
#